data_60f6ee7305808bd4d7a7cb9602c8bff8
#
_entry.id   60f6ee7305808bd4d7a7cb9602c8bff8
#
_cell.length_a   1.000
_cell.length_b   1.000
_cell.length_c   1.000
_cell.angle_alpha   90.00
_cell.angle_beta   90.00
_cell.angle_gamma   90.00
#
_symmetry.space_group_name_H-M   'P 1'
#
loop_
_entity.id
_entity.type
_entity.pdbx_description
1 polymer ?
#
loop_
_entity_poly.entity_id
_entity_poly.type
_entity_poly.pdbx_seq_one_letter_code
_entity_poly.pdbx_strand_id
1 'polypeptide(L)'
;ANIKGKKSHDIVQKGIFILENLEHRGATGADPLVGDGAGMLTQIPHEFYRQELKQLNISLPDPGNYGVGMFFLARDSNYHELIKNLIVSLSEEQGIEFIGWRSIPVNNECLSKDREIQECEPVHLQGFFKKPEGMNEEDFERNLYILRKRTTNSIYKELGDEDLYYAVSLSSRTVVYKGMFLADQLAKYYLDLQDKRYVSAVSLVHQRFSTNTFPSWRLAHPYRMVAHNGEINTSRGNVNWMAARQASLKSNRFGEKLAEIWPITREGQSDTASFDNALELLYQGGFPLQHASMMLIPEAWAGNPLMDKKRRSFYEFHASIMEPWDGPAAIAFTDGKKIGATLDRNGLRPARYFVSEDDTVVLASEAGTLPVDERKVITKWRLQP
;
A
#
# COMPACT_ATOMS: atom_id res chain seq x y z
N ALA A 1 12.67 -8.96 -0.81
CA ALA A 1 11.77 -9.95 -1.42
C ALA A 1 12.55 -11.16 -1.92
N ASN A 2 11.87 -12.30 -2.06
CA ASN A 2 12.40 -13.47 -2.77
C ASN A 2 11.80 -13.53 -4.18
N ILE A 3 12.62 -13.47 -5.22
CA ILE A 3 12.17 -13.36 -6.63
C ILE A 3 11.55 -14.65 -7.19
N LYS A 4 11.71 -15.79 -6.51
CA LYS A 4 11.04 -17.06 -6.83
C LYS A 4 9.73 -17.25 -6.07
N GLY A 5 9.32 -16.27 -5.27
CA GLY A 5 8.08 -16.33 -4.50
C GLY A 5 8.13 -17.24 -3.27
N LYS A 6 9.32 -17.65 -2.81
CA LYS A 6 9.46 -18.47 -1.60
C LYS A 6 9.11 -17.64 -0.37
N LYS A 7 7.98 -17.96 0.26
CA LYS A 7 7.53 -17.29 1.48
C LYS A 7 8.32 -17.77 2.69
N SER A 8 8.72 -16.83 3.54
CA SER A 8 9.36 -17.13 4.83
C SER A 8 9.13 -16.01 5.84
N HIS A 9 9.23 -16.31 7.11
CA HIS A 9 9.26 -15.29 8.16
C HIS A 9 10.56 -14.46 8.11
N ASP A 10 11.65 -15.03 7.63
CA ASP A 10 12.93 -14.35 7.44
C ASP A 10 12.81 -13.11 6.52
N ILE A 11 11.98 -13.16 5.48
CA ILE A 11 11.70 -11.99 4.62
C ILE A 11 10.99 -10.88 5.41
N VAL A 12 10.09 -11.22 6.32
CA VAL A 12 9.41 -10.27 7.21
C VAL A 12 10.43 -9.64 8.16
N GLN A 13 11.24 -10.47 8.81
CA GLN A 13 12.28 -10.00 9.73
C GLN A 13 13.34 -9.13 9.04
N LYS A 14 13.76 -9.50 7.83
CA LYS A 14 14.65 -8.65 7.01
C LYS A 14 14.03 -7.30 6.69
N GLY A 15 12.72 -7.24 6.45
CA GLY A 15 12.00 -5.98 6.26
C GLY A 15 12.01 -5.10 7.51
N ILE A 16 11.73 -5.68 8.68
CA ILE A 16 11.80 -4.98 9.98
C ILE A 16 13.22 -4.46 10.22
N PHE A 17 14.22 -5.30 10.02
CA PHE A 17 15.62 -4.93 10.19
C PHE A 17 16.06 -3.77 9.27
N ILE A 18 15.62 -3.77 7.99
CA ILE A 18 15.88 -2.67 7.06
C ILE A 18 15.21 -1.39 7.56
N LEU A 19 13.99 -1.48 8.07
CA LEU A 19 13.26 -0.34 8.61
C LEU A 19 14.01 0.28 9.80
N GLU A 20 14.46 -0.54 10.74
CA GLU A 20 15.24 -0.12 11.91
C GLU A 20 16.59 0.51 11.51
N ASN A 21 17.30 -0.08 10.55
CA ASN A 21 18.57 0.47 10.05
C ASN A 21 18.42 1.80 9.29
N LEU A 22 17.21 2.15 8.89
CA LEU A 22 16.89 3.44 8.27
C LEU A 22 16.38 4.48 9.28
N GLU A 23 16.46 4.22 10.60
CA GLU A 23 15.98 5.13 11.66
C GLU A 23 16.54 6.56 11.50
N HIS A 24 17.80 6.70 11.08
CA HIS A 24 18.43 8.00 10.81
C HIS A 24 17.72 8.82 9.69
N ARG A 25 16.83 8.20 8.94
CA ARG A 25 15.98 8.84 7.92
C ARG A 25 14.62 9.28 8.46
N GLY A 26 14.24 8.79 9.63
CA GLY A 26 13.03 9.20 10.32
C GLY A 26 13.17 10.56 10.99
N ALA A 27 12.05 11.09 11.44
CA ALA A 27 12.04 12.23 12.34
C ALA A 27 11.25 11.85 13.60
N THR A 28 11.65 12.44 14.72
CA THR A 28 10.95 12.32 16.00
C THR A 28 10.25 13.66 16.28
N GLY A 29 9.08 13.59 16.91
CA GLY A 29 8.39 14.76 17.44
C GLY A 29 9.09 15.33 18.69
N ALA A 30 8.42 16.25 19.36
CA ALA A 30 8.86 16.76 20.67
C ALA A 30 8.89 15.64 21.73
N ASP A 31 8.00 14.67 21.65
CA ASP A 31 8.04 13.44 22.43
C ASP A 31 8.89 12.40 21.66
N PRO A 32 9.96 11.85 22.28
CA PRO A 32 10.86 10.90 21.65
C PRO A 32 10.20 9.54 21.29
N LEU A 33 9.00 9.26 21.79
CA LEU A 33 8.22 8.07 21.46
C LEU A 33 7.21 8.29 20.31
N VAL A 34 7.18 9.49 19.74
CA VAL A 34 6.30 9.83 18.61
C VAL A 34 7.10 9.88 17.33
N GLY A 35 6.81 8.93 16.45
CA GLY A 35 7.42 8.85 15.12
C GLY A 35 6.56 9.47 14.03
N ASP A 36 7.21 9.81 12.93
CA ASP A 36 6.59 10.36 11.72
C ASP A 36 5.79 9.33 10.92
N GLY A 37 5.84 8.08 11.34
CA GLY A 37 5.16 6.98 10.68
C GLY A 37 6.12 5.90 10.17
N ALA A 38 5.68 4.66 10.31
CA ALA A 38 6.35 3.50 9.73
C ALA A 38 5.32 2.44 9.35
N GLY A 39 5.69 1.56 8.44
CA GLY A 39 4.80 0.47 8.04
C GLY A 39 5.46 -0.55 7.12
N MET A 40 4.70 -1.61 6.92
CA MET A 40 5.07 -2.77 6.11
C MET A 40 3.88 -3.28 5.31
N LEU A 41 4.09 -3.52 4.03
CA LEU A 41 3.20 -4.27 3.16
C LEU A 41 3.81 -5.65 2.93
N THR A 42 3.00 -6.69 3.11
CA THR A 42 3.37 -8.08 2.86
C THR A 42 2.32 -8.80 2.02
N GLN A 43 2.65 -10.00 1.54
CA GLN A 43 1.62 -10.90 1.05
C GLN A 43 0.80 -11.46 2.22
N ILE A 44 -0.44 -11.87 1.94
CA ILE A 44 -1.32 -12.51 2.93
C ILE A 44 -0.67 -13.79 3.47
N PRO A 45 -0.43 -13.89 4.81
CA PRO A 45 0.13 -15.07 5.45
C PRO A 45 -0.97 -16.10 5.77
N HIS A 46 -1.34 -16.92 4.78
CA HIS A 46 -2.52 -17.79 4.85
C HIS A 46 -2.55 -18.69 6.09
N GLU A 47 -1.47 -19.43 6.37
CA GLU A 47 -1.43 -20.38 7.51
C GLU A 47 -1.57 -19.68 8.85
N PHE A 48 -1.02 -18.47 8.96
CA PHE A 48 -1.20 -17.62 10.14
C PHE A 48 -2.69 -17.29 10.32
N TYR A 49 -3.34 -16.70 9.32
CA TYR A 49 -4.76 -16.34 9.42
C TYR A 49 -5.67 -17.56 9.60
N ARG A 50 -5.38 -18.69 8.94
CA ARG A 50 -6.15 -19.91 9.11
C ARG A 50 -6.20 -20.37 10.56
N GLN A 51 -5.08 -20.29 11.28
CA GLN A 51 -4.99 -20.69 12.68
C GLN A 51 -5.62 -19.66 13.61
N GLU A 52 -5.40 -18.36 13.37
CA GLU A 52 -6.00 -17.29 14.16
C GLU A 52 -7.53 -17.28 14.06
N LEU A 53 -8.07 -17.42 12.86
CA LEU A 53 -9.51 -17.43 12.63
C LEU A 53 -10.19 -18.70 13.15
N LYS A 54 -9.48 -19.83 13.15
CA LYS A 54 -9.99 -21.06 13.77
C LYS A 54 -10.27 -20.87 15.26
N GLN A 55 -9.49 -20.09 15.98
CA GLN A 55 -9.73 -19.77 17.39
C GLN A 55 -11.02 -18.95 17.60
N LEU A 56 -11.44 -18.21 16.54
CA LEU A 56 -12.68 -17.46 16.53
C LEU A 56 -13.86 -18.24 15.93
N ASN A 57 -13.70 -19.56 15.71
CA ASN A 57 -14.67 -20.44 15.03
C ASN A 57 -15.00 -20.00 13.60
N ILE A 58 -14.07 -19.33 12.92
CA ILE A 58 -14.19 -18.88 11.54
C ILE A 58 -13.37 -19.81 10.63
N SER A 59 -14.01 -20.37 9.59
CA SER A 59 -13.36 -21.20 8.58
C SER A 59 -12.88 -20.33 7.43
N LEU A 60 -11.57 -20.33 7.16
CA LEU A 60 -10.98 -19.57 6.07
C LEU A 60 -10.89 -20.45 4.81
N PRO A 61 -11.33 -19.94 3.63
CA PRO A 61 -11.13 -20.62 2.35
C PRO A 61 -9.64 -20.77 1.99
N ASP A 62 -9.35 -21.59 0.97
CA ASP A 62 -7.99 -21.78 0.46
C ASP A 62 -7.36 -20.47 -0.05
N PRO A 63 -6.01 -20.39 -0.12
CA PRO A 63 -5.30 -19.22 -0.64
C PRO A 63 -5.83 -18.76 -2.01
N GLY A 64 -6.00 -17.45 -2.19
CA GLY A 64 -6.55 -16.87 -3.41
C GLY A 64 -8.08 -16.89 -3.52
N ASN A 65 -8.78 -17.59 -2.59
CA ASN A 65 -10.24 -17.65 -2.54
C ASN A 65 -10.86 -16.74 -1.49
N TYR A 66 -10.07 -15.84 -0.92
CA TYR A 66 -10.55 -14.82 0.00
C TYR A 66 -9.68 -13.55 -0.09
N GLY A 67 -10.25 -12.44 0.36
CA GLY A 67 -9.57 -11.16 0.56
C GLY A 67 -9.52 -10.79 2.03
N VAL A 68 -8.55 -9.95 2.37
CA VAL A 68 -8.35 -9.39 3.71
C VAL A 68 -8.44 -7.87 3.65
N GLY A 69 -9.35 -7.31 4.41
CA GLY A 69 -9.42 -5.88 4.69
C GLY A 69 -8.67 -5.54 5.98
N MET A 70 -7.90 -4.48 5.96
CA MET A 70 -7.29 -3.85 7.12
C MET A 70 -7.93 -2.48 7.29
N PHE A 71 -8.55 -2.21 8.44
CA PHE A 71 -9.33 -1.02 8.69
C PHE A 71 -8.89 -0.33 9.98
N PHE A 72 -8.82 0.99 9.92
CA PHE A 72 -8.73 1.85 11.08
C PHE A 72 -10.11 2.43 11.37
N LEU A 73 -10.56 2.30 12.61
CA LEU A 73 -11.79 2.91 13.12
C LEU A 73 -11.40 3.92 14.20
N ALA A 74 -12.12 5.02 14.29
CA ALA A 74 -11.94 5.95 15.40
C ALA A 74 -12.10 5.23 16.73
N ARG A 75 -11.47 5.75 17.78
CA ARG A 75 -11.53 5.15 19.12
C ARG A 75 -12.93 5.18 19.73
N ASP A 76 -13.75 6.16 19.34
CA ASP A 76 -15.16 6.20 19.70
C ASP A 76 -15.93 5.03 19.09
N SER A 77 -16.43 4.14 19.95
CA SER A 77 -17.12 2.93 19.55
C SER A 77 -18.55 3.15 19.02
N ASN A 78 -19.11 4.36 19.15
CA ASN A 78 -20.50 4.65 18.77
C ASN A 78 -20.80 4.34 17.30
N TYR A 79 -19.78 4.46 16.41
CA TYR A 79 -19.94 4.25 14.97
C TYR A 79 -19.47 2.87 14.50
N HIS A 80 -18.82 2.06 15.36
CA HIS A 80 -18.19 0.81 14.93
C HIS A 80 -19.18 -0.17 14.31
N GLU A 81 -20.32 -0.38 14.95
CA GLU A 81 -21.32 -1.33 14.44
C GLU A 81 -21.98 -0.82 13.14
N LEU A 82 -22.24 0.48 13.04
CA LEU A 82 -22.74 1.08 11.82
C LEU A 82 -21.74 0.88 10.65
N ILE A 83 -20.46 1.17 10.89
CA ILE A 83 -19.41 1.02 9.88
C ILE A 83 -19.26 -0.45 9.47
N LYS A 84 -19.21 -1.37 10.43
CA LYS A 84 -19.14 -2.81 10.16
C LYS A 84 -20.34 -3.31 9.34
N ASN A 85 -21.55 -2.93 9.74
CA ASN A 85 -22.77 -3.32 9.05
C ASN A 85 -22.81 -2.78 7.62
N LEU A 86 -22.36 -1.54 7.41
CA LEU A 86 -22.29 -0.94 6.08
C LEU A 86 -21.26 -1.66 5.18
N ILE A 87 -20.09 -2.03 5.72
CA ILE A 87 -19.10 -2.80 4.97
C ILE A 87 -19.67 -4.18 4.58
N VAL A 88 -20.32 -4.87 5.50
CA VAL A 88 -20.93 -6.19 5.26
C VAL A 88 -22.03 -6.08 4.21
N SER A 89 -22.99 -5.15 4.40
CA SER A 89 -24.10 -4.94 3.45
C SER A 89 -23.61 -4.64 2.03
N LEU A 90 -22.63 -3.73 1.88
CA LEU A 90 -22.07 -3.40 0.58
C LEU A 90 -21.28 -4.57 -0.05
N SER A 91 -20.67 -5.44 0.76
CA SER A 91 -20.01 -6.65 0.25
C SER A 91 -21.03 -7.65 -0.29
N GLU A 92 -22.12 -7.88 0.43
CA GLU A 92 -23.22 -8.77 0.04
C GLU A 92 -23.94 -8.27 -1.22
N GLU A 93 -24.24 -6.97 -1.30
CA GLU A 93 -24.81 -6.35 -2.51
C GLU A 93 -23.90 -6.55 -3.74
N GLN A 94 -22.60 -6.65 -3.53
CA GLN A 94 -21.61 -6.88 -4.59
C GLN A 94 -21.39 -8.38 -4.89
N GLY A 95 -22.10 -9.26 -4.17
CA GLY A 95 -22.00 -10.71 -4.28
C GLY A 95 -20.74 -11.31 -3.63
N ILE A 96 -20.14 -10.56 -2.70
CA ILE A 96 -18.96 -10.99 -1.94
C ILE A 96 -19.43 -11.39 -0.53
N GLU A 97 -19.33 -12.67 -0.21
CA GLU A 97 -19.68 -13.20 1.11
C GLU A 97 -18.70 -12.68 2.18
N PHE A 98 -19.22 -12.09 3.24
CA PHE A 98 -18.42 -11.72 4.40
C PHE A 98 -18.20 -12.95 5.29
N ILE A 99 -16.93 -13.21 5.65
CA ILE A 99 -16.54 -14.38 6.45
C ILE A 99 -16.51 -14.06 7.95
N GLY A 100 -15.96 -12.92 8.33
CA GLY A 100 -15.85 -12.56 9.74
C GLY A 100 -14.85 -11.43 10.02
N TRP A 101 -14.92 -10.94 11.25
CA TRP A 101 -14.03 -9.90 11.78
C TRP A 101 -12.96 -10.49 12.70
N ARG A 102 -11.77 -9.90 12.68
CA ARG A 102 -10.69 -10.15 13.64
C ARG A 102 -10.16 -8.82 14.16
N SER A 103 -10.18 -8.64 15.48
CA SER A 103 -9.42 -7.55 16.11
C SER A 103 -7.94 -7.91 16.09
N ILE A 104 -7.10 -6.96 15.71
CA ILE A 104 -5.65 -7.18 15.63
C ILE A 104 -5.07 -7.02 17.04
N PRO A 105 -4.30 -8.00 17.53
CA PRO A 105 -3.62 -7.85 18.81
C PRO A 105 -2.49 -6.82 18.67
N VAL A 106 -2.54 -5.78 19.48
CA VAL A 106 -1.55 -4.70 19.53
C VAL A 106 -0.96 -4.55 20.92
N ASN A 107 0.28 -4.11 20.99
CA ASN A 107 0.94 -3.70 22.22
C ASN A 107 1.19 -2.19 22.19
N ASN A 108 0.29 -1.43 22.77
CA ASN A 108 0.39 0.03 22.83
C ASN A 108 1.30 0.56 23.96
N GLU A 109 1.92 -0.32 24.75
CA GLU A 109 2.91 0.09 25.74
C GLU A 109 4.16 0.70 25.14
N CYS A 110 4.46 0.39 23.86
CA CYS A 110 5.59 0.95 23.15
C CYS A 110 5.34 2.37 22.60
N LEU A 111 4.11 2.88 22.72
CA LEU A 111 3.73 4.22 22.27
C LEU A 111 3.86 5.24 23.39
N SER A 112 3.82 6.53 23.03
CA SER A 112 3.75 7.64 23.97
C SER A 112 2.56 7.50 24.92
N LYS A 113 2.76 7.92 26.17
CA LYS A 113 1.70 7.98 27.19
C LYS A 113 0.96 9.32 27.19
N ASP A 114 1.32 10.23 26.28
CA ASP A 114 0.59 11.48 26.09
C ASP A 114 -0.84 11.20 25.65
N ARG A 115 -1.79 11.87 26.31
CA ARG A 115 -3.22 11.63 26.14
C ARG A 115 -3.69 11.97 24.72
N GLU A 116 -3.23 13.08 24.15
CA GLU A 116 -3.65 13.50 22.82
C GLU A 116 -3.17 12.50 21.76
N ILE A 117 -1.97 11.94 21.94
CA ILE A 117 -1.41 10.92 21.05
C ILE A 117 -2.20 9.60 21.18
N GLN A 118 -2.55 9.20 22.40
CA GLN A 118 -3.37 8.01 22.63
C GLN A 118 -4.78 8.14 22.05
N GLU A 119 -5.37 9.34 22.09
CA GLU A 119 -6.69 9.61 21.51
C GLU A 119 -6.68 9.50 19.95
N CYS A 120 -5.53 9.74 19.32
CA CYS A 120 -5.36 9.56 17.87
C CYS A 120 -5.14 8.10 17.42
N GLU A 121 -4.85 7.17 18.35
CA GLU A 121 -4.65 5.75 18.03
C GLU A 121 -5.97 5.12 17.59
N PRO A 122 -6.05 4.57 16.36
CA PRO A 122 -7.28 3.94 15.90
C PRO A 122 -7.47 2.53 16.47
N VAL A 123 -8.68 2.04 16.42
CA VAL A 123 -8.97 0.61 16.58
C VAL A 123 -8.63 -0.12 15.28
N HIS A 124 -7.87 -1.20 15.40
CA HIS A 124 -7.40 -1.99 14.25
C HIS A 124 -8.28 -3.21 14.04
N LEU A 125 -8.91 -3.29 12.89
CA LEU A 125 -9.85 -4.35 12.55
C LEU A 125 -9.50 -4.99 11.21
N GLN A 126 -9.55 -6.32 11.15
CA GLN A 126 -9.48 -7.07 9.90
C GLN A 126 -10.84 -7.67 9.57
N GLY A 127 -11.23 -7.56 8.28
CA GLY A 127 -12.41 -8.21 7.73
C GLY A 127 -11.99 -9.21 6.65
N PHE A 128 -12.64 -10.36 6.59
CA PHE A 128 -12.35 -11.43 5.64
C PHE A 128 -13.54 -11.60 4.71
N PHE A 129 -13.25 -11.75 3.40
CA PHE A 129 -14.24 -11.74 2.33
C PHE A 129 -13.98 -12.90 1.38
N LYS A 130 -14.98 -13.73 1.12
CA LYS A 130 -14.87 -14.90 0.27
C LYS A 130 -15.03 -14.54 -1.20
N LYS A 131 -14.17 -15.12 -2.03
CA LYS A 131 -14.28 -14.98 -3.47
C LYS A 131 -15.53 -15.71 -3.99
N PRO A 132 -16.38 -15.04 -4.81
CA PRO A 132 -17.49 -15.69 -5.47
C PRO A 132 -17.05 -16.85 -6.36
N GLU A 133 -17.86 -17.92 -6.41
CA GLU A 133 -17.59 -19.06 -7.29
C GLU A 133 -17.53 -18.64 -8.76
N GLY A 134 -16.60 -19.23 -9.51
CA GLY A 134 -16.41 -18.92 -10.93
C GLY A 134 -15.70 -17.61 -11.22
N MET A 135 -15.47 -16.74 -10.22
CA MET A 135 -14.75 -15.48 -10.41
C MET A 135 -13.24 -15.74 -10.48
N ASN A 136 -12.56 -15.20 -11.49
CA ASN A 136 -11.11 -15.27 -11.57
C ASN A 136 -10.46 -14.30 -10.55
N GLU A 137 -9.17 -14.45 -10.33
CA GLU A 137 -8.43 -13.72 -9.30
C GLU A 137 -8.32 -12.22 -9.60
N GLU A 138 -8.12 -11.82 -10.86
CA GLU A 138 -8.05 -10.40 -11.25
C GLU A 138 -9.39 -9.69 -11.08
N ASP A 139 -10.50 -10.34 -11.41
CA ASP A 139 -11.84 -9.79 -11.23
C ASP A 139 -12.20 -9.72 -9.75
N PHE A 140 -11.77 -10.69 -8.95
CA PHE A 140 -11.96 -10.63 -7.50
C PHE A 140 -11.17 -9.47 -6.88
N GLU A 141 -9.91 -9.30 -7.22
CA GLU A 141 -9.10 -8.18 -6.74
C GLU A 141 -9.71 -6.82 -7.12
N ARG A 142 -10.23 -6.68 -8.35
CA ARG A 142 -10.95 -5.50 -8.79
C ARG A 142 -12.25 -5.28 -8.01
N ASN A 143 -12.99 -6.34 -7.71
CA ASN A 143 -14.20 -6.22 -6.91
C ASN A 143 -13.91 -5.82 -5.45
N LEU A 144 -12.80 -6.28 -4.87
CA LEU A 144 -12.34 -5.80 -3.56
C LEU A 144 -11.94 -4.32 -3.61
N TYR A 145 -11.27 -3.86 -4.67
CA TYR A 145 -11.00 -2.45 -4.90
C TYR A 145 -12.29 -1.62 -4.96
N ILE A 146 -13.28 -2.05 -5.73
CA ILE A 146 -14.58 -1.40 -5.84
C ILE A 146 -15.27 -1.36 -4.47
N LEU A 147 -15.31 -2.49 -3.76
CA LEU A 147 -15.88 -2.55 -2.41
C LEU A 147 -15.23 -1.55 -1.47
N ARG A 148 -13.91 -1.48 -1.45
CA ARG A 148 -13.16 -0.52 -0.63
C ARG A 148 -13.52 0.94 -0.97
N LYS A 149 -13.65 1.28 -2.25
CA LYS A 149 -14.04 2.63 -2.68
C LYS A 149 -15.48 2.94 -2.30
N ARG A 150 -16.41 2.01 -2.54
CA ARG A 150 -17.81 2.14 -2.17
C ARG A 150 -17.99 2.34 -0.66
N THR A 151 -17.37 1.50 0.14
CA THR A 151 -17.45 1.60 1.61
C THR A 151 -16.90 2.92 2.10
N THR A 152 -15.73 3.35 1.61
CA THR A 152 -15.15 4.65 1.96
C THR A 152 -16.09 5.80 1.59
N ASN A 153 -16.61 5.80 0.36
CA ASN A 153 -17.51 6.87 -0.11
C ASN A 153 -18.81 6.91 0.67
N SER A 154 -19.41 5.75 0.96
CA SER A 154 -20.67 5.65 1.69
C SER A 154 -20.52 6.07 3.14
N ILE A 155 -19.47 5.60 3.83
CA ILE A 155 -19.20 5.96 5.22
C ILE A 155 -18.97 7.47 5.35
N TYR A 156 -18.13 8.05 4.49
CA TYR A 156 -17.86 9.49 4.54
C TYR A 156 -19.09 10.34 4.20
N LYS A 157 -19.95 9.86 3.30
CA LYS A 157 -21.21 10.54 2.99
C LYS A 157 -22.20 10.49 4.15
N GLU A 158 -22.27 9.35 4.85
CA GLU A 158 -23.23 9.13 5.93
C GLU A 158 -22.80 9.80 7.25
N LEU A 159 -21.51 9.71 7.59
CA LEU A 159 -21.00 10.21 8.86
C LEU A 159 -20.45 11.63 8.79
N GLY A 160 -20.09 12.13 7.60
CA GLY A 160 -19.57 13.48 7.39
C GLY A 160 -18.15 13.71 7.95
N ASP A 161 -17.52 12.67 8.49
CA ASP A 161 -16.20 12.75 9.12
C ASP A 161 -15.28 11.65 8.57
N GLU A 162 -14.18 12.07 7.93
CA GLU A 162 -13.20 11.17 7.32
C GLU A 162 -12.25 10.52 8.35
N ASP A 163 -12.21 10.99 9.58
CA ASP A 163 -11.33 10.46 10.61
C ASP A 163 -11.97 9.27 11.36
N LEU A 164 -13.29 9.04 11.16
CA LEU A 164 -13.98 7.91 11.78
C LEU A 164 -13.64 6.55 11.16
N TYR A 165 -13.15 6.53 9.91
CA TYR A 165 -12.87 5.31 9.17
C TYR A 165 -11.78 5.50 8.12
N TYR A 166 -10.87 4.54 8.04
CA TYR A 166 -9.91 4.47 6.95
C TYR A 166 -9.63 3.00 6.55
N ALA A 167 -9.85 2.69 5.27
CA ALA A 167 -9.44 1.40 4.71
C ALA A 167 -7.94 1.43 4.35
N VAL A 168 -7.14 0.84 5.20
CA VAL A 168 -5.67 0.76 5.02
C VAL A 168 -5.33 -0.07 3.78
N SER A 169 -5.94 -1.26 3.68
CA SER A 169 -5.87 -2.14 2.50
C SER A 169 -7.13 -3.01 2.42
N LEU A 170 -7.46 -3.49 1.23
CA LEU A 170 -8.44 -4.55 0.99
C LEU A 170 -8.01 -5.27 -0.29
N SER A 171 -7.48 -6.49 -0.16
CA SER A 171 -6.86 -7.23 -1.25
C SER A 171 -6.94 -8.73 -1.02
N SER A 172 -6.92 -9.51 -2.09
CA SER A 172 -6.74 -10.97 -2.04
C SER A 172 -5.27 -11.41 -2.01
N ARG A 173 -4.33 -10.45 -2.07
CA ARG A 173 -2.89 -10.71 -2.25
C ARG A 173 -2.02 -10.11 -1.16
N THR A 174 -2.35 -8.92 -0.68
CA THR A 174 -1.51 -8.14 0.23
C THR A 174 -2.26 -7.66 1.46
N VAL A 175 -1.52 -7.36 2.50
CA VAL A 175 -2.00 -6.69 3.70
C VAL A 175 -0.96 -5.64 4.14
N VAL A 176 -1.45 -4.52 4.67
CA VAL A 176 -0.61 -3.41 5.12
C VAL A 176 -0.76 -3.19 6.62
N TYR A 177 0.35 -3.19 7.33
CA TYR A 177 0.48 -2.78 8.72
C TYR A 177 1.24 -1.46 8.77
N LYS A 178 0.66 -0.42 9.34
CA LYS A 178 1.26 0.91 9.41
C LYS A 178 0.70 1.74 10.54
N GLY A 179 1.37 2.82 10.88
CA GLY A 179 0.90 3.77 11.88
C GLY A 179 1.92 4.86 12.16
N MET A 180 1.62 5.69 13.15
CA MET A 180 2.51 6.76 13.61
C MET A 180 3.61 6.18 14.51
N PHE A 181 4.54 5.46 13.92
CA PHE A 181 5.61 4.73 14.62
C PHE A 181 6.98 5.33 14.34
N LEU A 182 7.89 5.15 15.29
CA LEU A 182 9.31 5.02 15.04
C LEU A 182 9.58 3.67 14.35
N ALA A 183 10.74 3.52 13.73
CA ALA A 183 11.10 2.31 13.00
C ALA A 183 10.98 1.03 13.87
N ASP A 184 11.49 1.09 15.09
CA ASP A 184 11.55 -0.03 16.03
C ASP A 184 10.21 -0.33 16.72
N GLN A 185 9.22 0.56 16.62
CA GLN A 185 7.90 0.37 17.24
C GLN A 185 6.98 -0.51 16.40
N LEU A 186 7.11 -0.55 15.06
CA LEU A 186 6.19 -1.26 14.18
C LEU A 186 5.97 -2.72 14.59
N ALA A 187 7.06 -3.48 14.75
CA ALA A 187 6.98 -4.89 15.12
C ALA A 187 6.69 -5.09 16.62
N LYS A 188 7.04 -4.12 17.48
CA LYS A 188 6.68 -4.17 18.90
C LYS A 188 5.19 -3.94 19.11
N TYR A 189 4.59 -3.10 18.27
CA TYR A 189 3.17 -2.76 18.33
C TYR A 189 2.30 -3.86 17.72
N TYR A 190 2.54 -4.26 16.47
CA TYR A 190 1.77 -5.31 15.81
C TYR A 190 2.34 -6.69 16.12
N LEU A 191 1.74 -7.39 17.08
CA LEU A 191 2.21 -8.70 17.54
C LEU A 191 2.19 -9.76 16.43
N ASP A 192 1.30 -9.62 15.46
CA ASP A 192 1.22 -10.48 14.27
C ASP A 192 2.57 -10.58 13.53
N LEU A 193 3.31 -9.47 13.43
CA LEU A 193 4.59 -9.42 12.70
C LEU A 193 5.74 -10.19 13.39
N GLN A 194 5.58 -10.51 14.67
CA GLN A 194 6.54 -11.31 15.45
C GLN A 194 6.28 -12.82 15.33
N ASP A 195 5.10 -13.22 14.88
CA ASP A 195 4.72 -14.62 14.81
C ASP A 195 5.45 -15.34 13.66
N LYS A 196 6.14 -16.43 13.97
CA LYS A 196 6.90 -17.22 12.99
C LYS A 196 6.03 -17.82 11.86
N ARG A 197 4.72 -17.95 12.09
CA ARG A 197 3.75 -18.40 11.08
C ARG A 197 3.44 -17.30 10.07
N TYR A 198 3.74 -16.04 10.41
CA TYR A 198 3.57 -14.90 9.52
C TYR A 198 4.68 -14.89 8.48
N VAL A 199 4.38 -15.41 7.28
CA VAL A 199 5.35 -15.60 6.20
C VAL A 199 4.97 -14.82 4.96
N SER A 200 5.97 -14.27 4.27
CA SER A 200 5.80 -13.56 3.00
C SER A 200 7.02 -13.75 2.10
N ALA A 201 6.84 -13.63 0.79
CA ALA A 201 7.96 -13.52 -0.15
C ALA A 201 8.31 -12.05 -0.46
N VAL A 202 7.46 -11.12 -0.06
CA VAL A 202 7.64 -9.67 -0.28
C VAL A 202 7.46 -8.93 1.05
N SER A 203 8.38 -8.01 1.34
CA SER A 203 8.25 -7.05 2.41
C SER A 203 8.61 -5.68 1.84
N LEU A 204 7.61 -4.81 1.67
CA LEU A 204 7.78 -3.43 1.27
C LEU A 204 7.63 -2.57 2.53
N VAL A 205 8.72 -1.93 2.94
CA VAL A 205 8.77 -1.13 4.18
C VAL A 205 9.08 0.32 3.88
N HIS A 206 8.59 1.20 4.71
CA HIS A 206 8.92 2.60 4.64
C HIS A 206 8.81 3.23 6.03
N GLN A 207 9.73 4.12 6.31
CA GLN A 207 9.72 4.98 7.48
C GLN A 207 9.49 6.42 7.03
N ARG A 208 8.59 7.10 7.70
CA ARG A 208 8.18 8.47 7.45
C ARG A 208 6.88 8.60 6.64
N PHE A 209 6.23 9.76 6.79
CA PHE A 209 5.08 10.20 5.99
C PHE A 209 5.51 11.27 4.97
N SER A 210 4.57 11.72 4.12
CA SER A 210 4.82 12.84 3.21
C SER A 210 4.96 14.16 3.97
N THR A 211 5.99 14.94 3.67
CA THR A 211 6.30 16.22 4.34
C THR A 211 5.26 17.31 4.07
N ASN A 212 4.36 17.11 3.09
CA ASN A 212 3.34 18.10 2.69
C ASN A 212 2.05 18.03 3.51
N THR A 213 1.96 17.15 4.50
CA THR A 213 0.77 16.95 5.34
C THR A 213 1.19 16.77 6.81
N PHE A 214 0.25 17.03 7.74
CA PHE A 214 0.48 16.66 9.14
C PHE A 214 0.51 15.15 9.29
N PRO A 215 1.38 14.61 10.18
CA PRO A 215 1.43 13.18 10.47
C PRO A 215 0.07 12.66 10.93
N SER A 216 -0.33 11.52 10.39
CA SER A 216 -1.51 10.80 10.84
C SER A 216 -1.37 9.30 10.55
N TRP A 217 -2.07 8.47 11.29
CA TRP A 217 -2.09 7.02 11.11
C TRP A 217 -2.39 6.62 9.66
N ARG A 218 -3.34 7.27 9.02
CA ARG A 218 -3.77 6.99 7.65
C ARG A 218 -2.73 7.36 6.59
N LEU A 219 -1.90 8.38 6.87
CA LEU A 219 -0.91 8.91 5.90
C LEU A 219 0.47 8.27 6.02
N ALA A 220 0.71 7.42 7.05
CA ALA A 220 1.94 6.64 7.12
C ALA A 220 2.09 5.72 5.89
N HIS A 221 3.32 5.53 5.42
CA HIS A 221 3.65 4.57 4.37
C HIS A 221 3.84 3.15 4.94
N PRO A 222 3.78 2.10 4.09
CA PRO A 222 3.41 2.14 2.67
C PRO A 222 1.90 2.32 2.48
N TYR A 223 1.52 2.68 1.25
CA TYR A 223 0.13 2.61 0.82
C TYR A 223 -0.19 1.20 0.30
N ARG A 224 -1.28 1.06 -0.48
CA ARG A 224 -1.77 -0.25 -0.93
C ARG A 224 -0.89 -0.92 -1.96
N MET A 225 -0.14 -0.13 -2.73
CA MET A 225 0.74 -0.62 -3.78
C MET A 225 2.14 -0.01 -3.72
N VAL A 226 2.32 1.17 -3.11
CA VAL A 226 3.57 1.94 -3.20
C VAL A 226 4.17 2.32 -1.85
N ALA A 227 5.51 2.45 -1.86
CA ALA A 227 6.29 3.23 -0.90
C ALA A 227 7.11 4.25 -1.69
N HIS A 228 7.07 5.51 -1.29
CA HIS A 228 7.65 6.63 -2.01
C HIS A 228 8.60 7.42 -1.13
N ASN A 229 9.82 7.58 -1.61
CA ASN A 229 10.81 8.49 -1.04
C ASN A 229 10.99 9.69 -1.97
N GLY A 230 10.37 10.80 -1.63
CA GLY A 230 10.40 12.02 -2.44
C GLY A 230 9.13 12.85 -2.29
N GLU A 231 8.87 13.67 -3.30
CA GLU A 231 7.71 14.56 -3.36
C GLU A 231 7.23 14.69 -4.81
N ILE A 232 5.94 14.51 -5.04
CA ILE A 232 5.31 14.82 -6.32
C ILE A 232 4.89 16.28 -6.31
N ASN A 233 5.71 17.14 -6.92
CA ASN A 233 5.52 18.59 -6.92
C ASN A 233 4.30 19.04 -7.74
N THR A 234 3.85 18.21 -8.69
CA THR A 234 2.70 18.49 -9.56
C THR A 234 1.39 17.98 -8.97
N SER A 235 1.37 17.47 -7.74
CA SER A 235 0.24 16.73 -7.13
C SER A 235 -1.09 17.48 -7.22
N ARG A 236 -1.13 18.80 -6.97
CA ARG A 236 -2.35 19.60 -7.08
C ARG A 236 -2.93 19.58 -8.50
N GLY A 237 -2.10 19.74 -9.53
CA GLY A 237 -2.51 19.64 -10.92
C GLY A 237 -2.99 18.23 -11.29
N ASN A 238 -2.28 17.20 -10.80
CA ASN A 238 -2.63 15.80 -11.02
C ASN A 238 -4.00 15.44 -10.39
N VAL A 239 -4.27 15.91 -9.17
CA VAL A 239 -5.58 15.72 -8.51
C VAL A 239 -6.69 16.39 -9.32
N ASN A 240 -6.48 17.63 -9.79
CA ASN A 240 -7.45 18.34 -10.63
C ASN A 240 -7.71 17.62 -11.96
N TRP A 241 -6.67 17.13 -12.62
CA TRP A 241 -6.81 16.32 -13.84
C TRP A 241 -7.53 15.00 -13.58
N MET A 242 -7.27 14.35 -12.44
CA MET A 242 -7.98 13.14 -12.07
C MET A 242 -9.47 13.41 -11.88
N ALA A 243 -9.85 14.52 -11.23
CA ALA A 243 -11.25 14.93 -11.08
C ALA A 243 -11.89 15.25 -12.45
N ALA A 244 -11.18 15.96 -13.33
CA ALA A 244 -11.69 16.29 -14.68
C ALA A 244 -11.97 15.04 -15.52
N ARG A 245 -11.17 13.96 -15.36
CA ARG A 245 -11.37 12.69 -16.06
C ARG A 245 -12.65 11.97 -15.69
N GLN A 246 -13.23 12.24 -14.53
CA GLN A 246 -14.47 11.59 -14.08
C GLN A 246 -15.58 11.65 -15.15
N ALA A 247 -15.70 12.77 -15.85
CA ALA A 247 -16.75 12.95 -16.86
C ALA A 247 -16.51 12.17 -18.15
N SER A 248 -15.26 11.82 -18.48
CA SER A 248 -14.88 11.24 -19.77
C SER A 248 -14.31 9.82 -19.67
N LEU A 249 -13.85 9.39 -18.48
CA LEU A 249 -13.25 8.08 -18.31
C LEU A 249 -14.26 6.97 -18.58
N LYS A 250 -13.84 6.01 -19.39
CA LYS A 250 -14.61 4.79 -19.67
C LYS A 250 -13.72 3.58 -19.46
N SER A 251 -14.27 2.50 -18.96
CA SER A 251 -13.53 1.25 -18.78
C SER A 251 -14.48 0.06 -18.88
N ASN A 252 -14.19 -0.83 -19.82
CA ASN A 252 -14.93 -2.09 -19.94
C ASN A 252 -14.71 -3.03 -18.73
N ARG A 253 -13.61 -2.84 -18.00
CA ARG A 253 -13.27 -3.64 -16.80
C ARG A 253 -14.14 -3.28 -15.60
N PHE A 254 -14.43 -2.00 -15.45
CA PHE A 254 -15.29 -1.52 -14.36
C PHE A 254 -16.79 -1.53 -14.75
N GLY A 255 -17.11 -1.35 -16.04
CA GLY A 255 -18.49 -1.21 -16.49
C GLY A 255 -19.21 -0.06 -15.78
N GLU A 256 -20.45 -0.31 -15.36
CA GLU A 256 -21.27 0.66 -14.64
C GLU A 256 -20.72 0.99 -13.24
N LYS A 257 -19.98 0.07 -12.61
CA LYS A 257 -19.35 0.26 -11.30
C LYS A 257 -18.28 1.37 -11.29
N LEU A 258 -17.85 1.84 -12.47
CA LEU A 258 -16.92 2.98 -12.57
C LEU A 258 -17.47 4.25 -11.89
N ALA A 259 -18.77 4.45 -11.92
CA ALA A 259 -19.40 5.60 -11.27
C ALA A 259 -19.31 5.55 -9.72
N GLU A 260 -19.20 4.35 -9.16
CA GLU A 260 -19.26 4.12 -7.71
C GLU A 260 -17.89 4.34 -7.01
N ILE A 261 -16.79 4.33 -7.79
CA ILE A 261 -15.42 4.43 -7.22
C ILE A 261 -14.90 5.87 -7.10
N TRP A 262 -15.66 6.85 -7.60
CA TRP A 262 -15.29 8.26 -7.49
C TRP A 262 -15.65 8.86 -6.13
N PRO A 263 -14.86 9.84 -5.64
CA PRO A 263 -13.61 10.36 -6.24
C PRO A 263 -12.45 9.36 -6.10
N ILE A 264 -11.53 9.38 -7.08
CA ILE A 264 -10.31 8.56 -7.02
C ILE A 264 -9.33 9.15 -6.02
N THR A 265 -9.04 10.43 -6.16
CA THR A 265 -8.22 11.23 -5.24
C THR A 265 -9.10 12.19 -4.46
N ARG A 266 -8.69 12.56 -3.25
CA ARG A 266 -9.42 13.47 -2.39
C ARG A 266 -8.52 14.63 -1.97
N GLU A 267 -9.14 15.77 -1.69
CA GLU A 267 -8.46 16.90 -1.09
C GLU A 267 -7.96 16.54 0.33
N GLY A 268 -6.82 17.09 0.74
CA GLY A 268 -6.23 16.76 2.05
C GLY A 268 -5.43 15.45 2.10
N GLN A 269 -5.36 14.67 1.01
CA GLN A 269 -4.46 13.53 0.92
C GLN A 269 -3.03 13.98 0.61
N SER A 270 -2.05 13.14 1.01
CA SER A 270 -0.66 13.36 0.58
C SER A 270 -0.53 13.13 -0.94
N ASP A 271 0.56 13.67 -1.50
CA ASP A 271 0.97 13.42 -2.88
C ASP A 271 1.07 11.92 -3.18
N THR A 272 1.70 11.16 -2.29
CA THR A 272 1.87 9.71 -2.43
C THR A 272 0.55 8.96 -2.31
N ALA A 273 -0.36 9.36 -1.41
CA ALA A 273 -1.69 8.76 -1.32
C ALA A 273 -2.48 8.96 -2.62
N SER A 274 -2.39 10.14 -3.21
CA SER A 274 -3.01 10.47 -4.49
C SER A 274 -2.39 9.67 -5.64
N PHE A 275 -1.07 9.54 -5.65
CA PHE A 275 -0.33 8.71 -6.61
C PHE A 275 -0.74 7.23 -6.51
N ASP A 276 -0.77 6.67 -5.30
CA ASP A 276 -1.19 5.28 -5.05
C ASP A 276 -2.61 5.02 -5.57
N ASN A 277 -3.53 5.95 -5.33
CA ASN A 277 -4.91 5.86 -5.86
C ASN A 277 -4.95 5.89 -7.40
N ALA A 278 -4.14 6.73 -8.04
CA ALA A 278 -4.07 6.80 -9.50
C ALA A 278 -3.45 5.53 -10.09
N LEU A 279 -2.37 5.03 -9.50
CA LEU A 279 -1.71 3.78 -9.90
C LEU A 279 -2.68 2.59 -9.77
N GLU A 280 -3.38 2.52 -8.65
CA GLU A 280 -4.35 1.46 -8.38
C GLU A 280 -5.52 1.49 -9.37
N LEU A 281 -6.05 2.68 -9.72
CA LEU A 281 -7.08 2.83 -10.75
C LEU A 281 -6.63 2.27 -12.10
N LEU A 282 -5.42 2.64 -12.55
CA LEU A 282 -4.87 2.16 -13.81
C LEU A 282 -4.65 0.64 -13.79
N TYR A 283 -4.10 0.12 -12.70
CA TYR A 283 -3.86 -1.30 -12.52
C TYR A 283 -5.17 -2.10 -12.54
N GLN A 284 -6.16 -1.70 -11.78
CA GLN A 284 -7.48 -2.33 -11.74
C GLN A 284 -8.26 -2.12 -13.06
N GLY A 285 -7.96 -1.06 -13.78
CA GLY A 285 -8.43 -0.80 -15.15
C GLY A 285 -7.83 -1.73 -16.21
N GLY A 286 -6.80 -2.51 -15.85
CA GLY A 286 -6.21 -3.56 -16.69
C GLY A 286 -4.82 -3.26 -17.24
N PHE A 287 -4.19 -2.13 -16.87
CA PHE A 287 -2.79 -1.90 -17.21
C PHE A 287 -1.89 -2.74 -16.30
N PRO A 288 -0.87 -3.43 -16.83
CA PRO A 288 0.16 -4.05 -16.00
C PRO A 288 0.81 -3.01 -15.06
N LEU A 289 1.18 -3.41 -13.84
CA LEU A 289 1.66 -2.49 -12.81
C LEU A 289 2.85 -1.64 -13.27
N GLN A 290 3.84 -2.23 -13.92
CA GLN A 290 4.98 -1.52 -14.49
C GLN A 290 4.58 -0.54 -15.61
N HIS A 291 3.58 -0.90 -16.42
CA HIS A 291 3.05 -0.03 -17.47
C HIS A 291 2.35 1.19 -16.86
N ALA A 292 1.47 0.97 -15.88
CA ALA A 292 0.79 2.04 -15.15
C ALA A 292 1.78 2.98 -14.46
N SER A 293 2.85 2.44 -13.87
CA SER A 293 3.93 3.22 -13.27
C SER A 293 4.64 4.10 -14.31
N MET A 294 4.97 3.56 -15.49
CA MET A 294 5.60 4.32 -16.58
C MET A 294 4.67 5.37 -17.19
N MET A 295 3.35 5.18 -17.17
CA MET A 295 2.39 6.21 -17.57
C MET A 295 2.40 7.41 -16.63
N LEU A 296 2.47 7.15 -15.32
CA LEU A 296 2.43 8.19 -14.28
C LEU A 296 3.79 8.91 -14.13
N ILE A 297 4.88 8.16 -14.21
CA ILE A 297 6.25 8.69 -14.11
C ILE A 297 7.01 8.34 -15.41
N PRO A 298 6.83 9.14 -16.46
CA PRO A 298 7.54 8.92 -17.72
C PRO A 298 9.02 9.32 -17.58
N GLU A 299 9.88 8.60 -18.33
CA GLU A 299 11.27 9.05 -18.55
C GLU A 299 11.30 10.40 -19.30
N ALA A 300 12.46 11.05 -19.29
CA ALA A 300 12.71 12.27 -20.09
C ALA A 300 12.78 11.93 -21.59
N TRP A 301 11.64 11.77 -22.22
CA TRP A 301 11.50 11.32 -23.62
C TRP A 301 11.47 12.45 -24.64
N ALA A 302 10.88 13.60 -24.26
CA ALA A 302 10.75 14.75 -25.16
C ALA A 302 12.12 15.33 -25.51
N GLY A 303 12.40 15.40 -26.80
CA GLY A 303 13.68 15.93 -27.28
C GLY A 303 14.92 15.04 -27.04
N ASN A 304 14.76 13.82 -26.53
CA ASN A 304 15.87 12.89 -26.31
C ASN A 304 16.24 12.14 -27.60
N PRO A 305 17.32 12.47 -28.30
CA PRO A 305 17.69 11.82 -29.58
C PRO A 305 18.21 10.40 -29.37
N LEU A 306 18.64 10.03 -28.16
CA LEU A 306 19.24 8.75 -27.83
C LEU A 306 18.19 7.69 -27.44
N MET A 307 16.95 8.10 -27.17
CA MET A 307 15.90 7.19 -26.78
C MET A 307 15.45 6.31 -27.96
N ASP A 308 15.33 5.02 -27.71
CA ASP A 308 14.78 4.06 -28.66
C ASP A 308 13.38 4.50 -29.17
N LYS A 309 13.14 4.30 -30.49
CA LYS A 309 11.91 4.76 -31.14
C LYS A 309 10.63 4.16 -30.51
N LYS A 310 10.65 2.87 -30.13
CA LYS A 310 9.48 2.22 -29.54
C LYS A 310 9.18 2.80 -28.14
N ARG A 311 10.23 3.01 -27.35
CA ARG A 311 10.10 3.63 -26.02
C ARG A 311 9.59 5.07 -26.13
N ARG A 312 10.11 5.86 -27.06
CA ARG A 312 9.62 7.22 -27.33
C ARG A 312 8.15 7.21 -27.72
N SER A 313 7.74 6.36 -28.68
CA SER A 313 6.34 6.25 -29.12
C SER A 313 5.41 5.82 -27.98
N PHE A 314 5.89 4.99 -27.06
CA PHE A 314 5.15 4.63 -25.86
C PHE A 314 4.85 5.87 -24.99
N TYR A 315 5.87 6.66 -24.66
CA TYR A 315 5.67 7.85 -23.84
C TYR A 315 4.90 8.94 -24.56
N GLU A 316 5.13 9.16 -25.84
CA GLU A 316 4.39 10.12 -26.66
C GLU A 316 2.89 9.79 -26.71
N PHE A 317 2.54 8.53 -26.90
CA PHE A 317 1.16 8.07 -26.85
C PHE A 317 0.53 8.31 -25.46
N HIS A 318 1.21 7.88 -24.41
CA HIS A 318 0.66 8.00 -23.04
C HIS A 318 0.60 9.44 -22.53
N ALA A 319 1.47 10.32 -22.98
CA ALA A 319 1.41 11.75 -22.67
C ALA A 319 0.16 12.45 -23.22
N SER A 320 -0.51 11.86 -24.22
CA SER A 320 -1.79 12.38 -24.73
C SER A 320 -3.00 12.03 -23.85
N ILE A 321 -2.85 11.07 -22.93
CA ILE A 321 -3.96 10.56 -22.09
C ILE A 321 -3.70 10.70 -20.58
N MET A 322 -2.45 10.89 -20.18
CA MET A 322 -2.05 11.00 -18.78
C MET A 322 -0.96 12.08 -18.63
N GLU A 323 -1.19 13.04 -17.77
CA GLU A 323 -0.17 14.00 -17.36
C GLU A 323 0.88 13.33 -16.47
N PRO A 324 2.14 13.79 -16.55
CA PRO A 324 3.19 13.26 -15.69
C PRO A 324 2.95 13.65 -14.22
N TRP A 325 3.21 12.71 -13.33
CA TRP A 325 3.34 12.94 -11.89
C TRP A 325 4.81 13.21 -11.62
N ASP A 326 5.17 14.48 -11.45
CA ASP A 326 6.55 14.94 -11.51
C ASP A 326 7.04 15.50 -10.16
N GLY A 327 8.30 15.22 -9.88
CA GLY A 327 9.01 15.63 -8.68
C GLY A 327 10.15 14.65 -8.37
N PRO A 328 11.01 14.95 -7.39
CA PRO A 328 12.08 14.03 -6.97
C PRO A 328 11.47 12.76 -6.38
N ALA A 329 11.60 11.63 -7.04
CA ALA A 329 10.93 10.41 -6.63
C ALA A 329 11.80 9.15 -6.75
N ALA A 330 11.74 8.31 -5.71
CA ALA A 330 12.10 6.90 -5.77
C ALA A 330 10.91 6.11 -5.22
N ILE A 331 10.23 5.38 -6.10
CA ILE A 331 9.00 4.65 -5.78
C ILE A 331 9.26 3.16 -5.94
N ALA A 332 9.07 2.42 -4.85
CA ALA A 332 8.97 0.97 -4.88
C ALA A 332 7.49 0.57 -4.87
N PHE A 333 7.12 -0.46 -5.62
CA PHE A 333 5.74 -0.88 -5.77
C PHE A 333 5.59 -2.40 -5.87
N THR A 334 4.42 -2.89 -5.48
CA THR A 334 4.04 -4.31 -5.59
C THR A 334 2.53 -4.48 -5.66
N ASP A 335 2.09 -5.52 -6.37
CA ASP A 335 0.71 -6.02 -6.37
C ASP A 335 0.59 -7.37 -5.62
N GLY A 336 1.61 -7.73 -4.86
CA GLY A 336 1.73 -9.02 -4.19
C GLY A 336 2.24 -10.18 -5.06
N LYS A 337 2.27 -10.03 -6.39
CA LYS A 337 2.82 -11.00 -7.35
C LYS A 337 4.10 -10.49 -8.01
N LYS A 338 4.16 -9.21 -8.26
CA LYS A 338 5.30 -8.53 -8.88
C LYS A 338 5.85 -7.48 -7.95
N ILE A 339 7.14 -7.26 -8.02
CA ILE A 339 7.83 -6.14 -7.38
C ILE A 339 8.46 -5.28 -8.45
N GLY A 340 8.51 -3.99 -8.22
CA GLY A 340 9.16 -3.05 -9.13
C GLY A 340 9.59 -1.79 -8.41
N ALA A 341 10.37 -0.99 -9.10
CA ALA A 341 10.73 0.33 -8.64
C ALA A 341 11.01 1.25 -9.83
N THR A 342 10.75 2.53 -9.65
CA THR A 342 11.06 3.58 -10.61
C THR A 342 11.65 4.79 -9.92
N LEU A 343 12.45 5.54 -10.64
CA LEU A 343 12.92 6.87 -10.26
C LEU A 343 12.19 7.93 -11.08
N ASP A 344 12.24 9.18 -10.60
CA ASP A 344 11.86 10.32 -11.42
C ASP A 344 12.72 10.41 -12.67
N ARG A 345 12.25 11.16 -13.67
CA ARG A 345 12.90 11.30 -14.97
C ARG A 345 14.36 11.78 -14.95
N ASN A 346 14.79 12.37 -13.86
CA ASN A 346 16.16 12.87 -13.66
C ASN A 346 16.98 12.00 -12.71
N GLY A 347 16.36 11.03 -12.04
CA GLY A 347 17.00 10.17 -11.06
C GLY A 347 17.54 10.93 -9.86
N LEU A 348 16.80 11.95 -9.38
CA LEU A 348 17.22 12.81 -8.28
C LEU A 348 17.31 12.08 -6.95
N ARG A 349 16.42 11.12 -6.72
CA ARG A 349 16.46 10.26 -5.54
C ARG A 349 17.30 9.01 -5.81
N PRO A 350 18.19 8.60 -4.88
CA PRO A 350 18.95 7.38 -5.05
C PRO A 350 18.13 6.14 -4.75
N ALA A 351 18.37 5.07 -5.49
CA ALA A 351 17.95 3.72 -5.14
C ALA A 351 19.03 2.72 -5.55
N ARG A 352 19.36 1.81 -4.66
CA ARG A 352 20.35 0.76 -4.86
C ARG A 352 19.69 -0.59 -4.64
N TYR A 353 20.12 -1.58 -5.42
CA TYR A 353 19.63 -2.94 -5.22
C TYR A 353 20.75 -3.95 -5.33
N PHE A 354 20.54 -5.10 -4.72
CA PHE A 354 21.34 -6.29 -4.96
C PHE A 354 20.42 -7.52 -5.07
N VAL A 355 20.93 -8.55 -5.72
CA VAL A 355 20.34 -9.88 -5.83
C VAL A 355 21.39 -10.88 -5.33
N SER A 356 20.99 -11.77 -4.44
CA SER A 356 21.85 -12.82 -3.88
C SER A 356 21.52 -14.21 -4.45
N GLU A 357 22.44 -15.16 -4.23
CA GLU A 357 22.35 -16.54 -4.73
C GLU A 357 21.10 -17.29 -4.23
N ASP A 358 20.51 -16.89 -3.10
CA ASP A 358 19.28 -17.44 -2.53
C ASP A 358 18.02 -16.79 -3.09
N ASP A 359 18.13 -16.11 -4.25
CA ASP A 359 17.05 -15.39 -4.90
C ASP A 359 16.46 -14.21 -4.06
N THR A 360 17.18 -13.73 -3.06
CA THR A 360 16.78 -12.54 -2.31
C THR A 360 17.16 -11.28 -3.08
N VAL A 361 16.19 -10.40 -3.30
CA VAL A 361 16.41 -9.04 -3.80
C VAL A 361 16.15 -8.03 -2.70
N VAL A 362 17.07 -7.10 -2.52
CA VAL A 362 16.92 -5.94 -1.65
C VAL A 362 17.09 -4.68 -2.47
N LEU A 363 16.13 -3.76 -2.33
CA LEU A 363 16.19 -2.41 -2.89
C LEU A 363 15.97 -1.42 -1.76
N ALA A 364 16.85 -0.43 -1.67
CA ALA A 364 16.77 0.63 -0.66
C ALA A 364 17.35 1.96 -1.20
N SER A 365 17.05 3.04 -0.51
CA SER A 365 17.60 4.38 -0.83
C SER A 365 19.12 4.44 -0.70
N GLU A 366 19.72 3.56 0.11
CA GLU A 366 21.16 3.51 0.37
C GLU A 366 21.65 2.07 0.50
N ALA A 367 22.96 1.89 0.40
CA ALA A 367 23.61 0.60 0.64
C ALA A 367 23.78 0.36 2.14
N GLY A 368 23.89 -0.93 2.54
CA GLY A 368 24.16 -1.30 3.93
C GLY A 368 22.93 -1.41 4.81
N THR A 369 21.72 -1.21 4.28
CA THR A 369 20.46 -1.33 5.03
C THR A 369 20.17 -2.76 5.51
N LEU A 370 20.74 -3.76 4.84
CA LEU A 370 20.72 -5.15 5.26
C LEU A 370 22.12 -5.73 5.13
N PRO A 371 22.70 -6.34 6.19
CA PRO A 371 23.94 -7.08 6.10
C PRO A 371 23.82 -8.23 5.10
N VAL A 372 24.77 -8.33 4.20
CA VAL A 372 24.84 -9.41 3.21
C VAL A 372 26.26 -9.90 3.08
N ASP A 373 26.43 -11.20 2.93
CA ASP A 373 27.73 -11.75 2.52
C ASP A 373 27.98 -11.40 1.06
N GLU A 374 28.90 -10.46 0.81
CA GLU A 374 29.18 -9.97 -0.54
C GLU A 374 29.60 -11.07 -1.52
N ARG A 375 30.13 -12.20 -1.03
CA ARG A 375 30.47 -13.37 -1.84
C ARG A 375 29.25 -14.05 -2.45
N LYS A 376 28.07 -13.87 -1.83
CA LYS A 376 26.78 -14.42 -2.28
C LYS A 376 25.99 -13.45 -3.14
N VAL A 377 26.49 -12.25 -3.38
CA VAL A 377 25.81 -11.25 -4.22
C VAL A 377 26.12 -11.51 -5.69
N ILE A 378 25.07 -11.82 -6.46
CA ILE A 378 25.18 -12.05 -7.91
C ILE A 378 25.16 -10.72 -8.67
N THR A 379 24.29 -9.79 -8.23
CA THR A 379 24.12 -8.48 -8.87
C THR A 379 24.03 -7.40 -7.82
N LYS A 380 24.76 -6.30 -8.01
CA LYS A 380 24.70 -5.11 -7.15
C LYS A 380 24.77 -3.88 -8.05
N TRP A 381 23.73 -3.07 -8.03
CA TRP A 381 23.64 -1.93 -8.94
C TRP A 381 22.83 -0.76 -8.37
N ARG A 382 22.86 0.34 -9.08
CA ARG A 382 22.01 1.51 -8.85
C ARG A 382 20.84 1.48 -9.85
N LEU A 383 19.61 1.74 -9.37
CA LEU A 383 18.47 1.94 -10.24
C LEU A 383 18.74 3.16 -11.12
N GLN A 384 18.38 3.08 -12.38
CA GLN A 384 18.49 4.17 -13.34
C GLN A 384 17.10 4.77 -13.60
N PRO A 385 17.02 6.06 -13.99
CA PRO A 385 15.77 6.66 -14.46
C PRO A 385 15.17 5.93 -15.64
#